data_7b6bb0c8934e49ebf7564402fa9c9c04
#
_entry.id   7b6bb0c8934e49ebf7564402fa9c9c04
#
_cell.length_a   1.000
_cell.length_b   1.000
_cell.length_c   1.000
_cell.angle_alpha   90.00
_cell.angle_beta   90.00
_cell.angle_gamma   90.00
#
_symmetry.space_group_name_H-M   'P 1'
#
loop_
_entity.id
_entity.type
_entity.pdbx_description
1 polymer ?
#
loop_
_entity_poly.entity_id
_entity_poly.type
_entity_poly.pdbx_seq_one_letter_code
_entity_poly.pdbx_strand_id
1 'polypeptide(L)'
;MSPIERRAFLPNFCAIRMVFAVVVSSELLAIVLTLAVFPAADQFWAELSLRSLYIQWVTLSVSALYCGLRLPLGRLSHAAAGMAAWVLILLVTAAVFFAAESLGLRSATGALPALLHHLAIAGIVGAVLLRYLYEQHRERQRELAEAQSRLQALQARIRPHFLFNSMNTIASLTRVDADLAEQVVHDLSDLFRATLSDASAVSTLQHEFELARGYLRIEAQRLGDRLRVHWDVDGVPDDVRLPGLLLQPLLENAVYHGIEPATDGGEITVSGRYRDGVVSLAVRNTLPDPPQPPHRRGNRMAQDNVRERLGAAFGDAAGMVVGQVDGCYQVRLHFPSGVI
;
A
#
# COMPACT_ATOMS: atom_id res chain seq x y z
N MET A 1 -15.29 6.98 15.32
CA MET A 1 -14.62 5.80 15.93
C MET A 1 -13.37 6.28 16.63
N SER A 2 -13.25 5.97 17.92
CA SER A 2 -12.04 6.30 18.71
C SER A 2 -10.82 5.49 18.23
N PRO A 3 -9.58 5.95 18.47
CA PRO A 3 -8.37 5.19 18.11
C PRO A 3 -8.32 3.78 18.75
N ILE A 4 -9.00 3.58 19.86
CA ILE A 4 -9.11 2.30 20.58
C ILE A 4 -10.05 1.34 19.84
N GLU A 5 -11.12 1.83 19.23
CA GLU A 5 -12.07 1.00 18.46
C GLU A 5 -11.45 0.45 17.15
N ARG A 6 -10.43 1.11 16.60
CA ARG A 6 -9.70 0.63 15.41
C ARG A 6 -8.74 -0.52 15.70
N ARG A 7 -8.34 -0.72 16.95
CA ARG A 7 -7.36 -1.75 17.36
C ARG A 7 -8.01 -3.03 17.87
N ALA A 8 -9.30 -3.01 18.25
CA ALA A 8 -9.97 -4.17 18.80
C ALA A 8 -10.37 -5.16 17.68
N PHE A 9 -10.02 -6.44 17.84
CA PHE A 9 -10.47 -7.49 16.91
C PHE A 9 -11.92 -7.92 17.17
N LEU A 10 -12.44 -7.69 18.37
CA LEU A 10 -13.83 -7.94 18.70
C LEU A 10 -14.73 -6.88 18.03
N PRO A 11 -15.78 -7.29 17.30
CA PRO A 11 -16.70 -6.39 16.66
C PRO A 11 -17.53 -5.59 17.68
N ASN A 12 -18.18 -4.53 17.21
CA ASN A 12 -19.06 -3.74 18.07
C ASN A 12 -20.40 -4.47 18.30
N PHE A 13 -20.49 -5.23 19.38
CA PHE A 13 -21.71 -5.96 19.76
C PHE A 13 -22.87 -5.05 20.19
N CYS A 14 -22.67 -3.73 20.34
CA CYS A 14 -23.75 -2.77 20.55
C CYS A 14 -24.49 -2.39 19.26
N ALA A 15 -23.92 -2.71 18.09
CA ALA A 15 -24.51 -2.36 16.81
C ALA A 15 -25.69 -3.30 16.49
N ILE A 16 -26.83 -2.75 16.08
CA ILE A 16 -28.05 -3.51 15.77
C ILE A 16 -27.83 -4.62 14.73
N ARG A 17 -26.97 -4.36 13.74
CA ARG A 17 -26.60 -5.36 12.73
C ARG A 17 -25.87 -6.56 13.33
N MET A 18 -25.07 -6.33 14.37
CA MET A 18 -24.35 -7.39 15.06
C MET A 18 -25.27 -8.19 15.96
N VAL A 19 -26.17 -7.51 16.70
CA VAL A 19 -27.22 -8.20 17.50
C VAL A 19 -28.08 -9.08 16.60
N PHE A 20 -28.52 -8.59 15.45
CA PHE A 20 -29.28 -9.37 14.47
C PHE A 20 -28.48 -10.59 13.98
N ALA A 21 -27.21 -10.42 13.64
CA ALA A 21 -26.35 -11.53 13.22
C ALA A 21 -26.18 -12.58 14.34
N VAL A 22 -26.06 -12.17 15.60
CA VAL A 22 -25.99 -13.08 16.77
C VAL A 22 -27.29 -13.85 16.90
N VAL A 23 -28.44 -13.18 16.83
CA VAL A 23 -29.77 -13.85 16.95
C VAL A 23 -29.94 -14.89 15.85
N VAL A 24 -29.68 -14.54 14.60
CA VAL A 24 -29.80 -15.47 13.46
C VAL A 24 -28.83 -16.64 13.58
N SER A 25 -27.56 -16.37 13.91
CA SER A 25 -26.54 -17.42 14.03
C SER A 25 -26.82 -18.38 15.19
N SER A 26 -27.32 -17.87 16.32
CA SER A 26 -27.68 -18.68 17.47
C SER A 26 -28.91 -19.54 17.21
N GLU A 27 -29.88 -19.03 16.44
CA GLU A 27 -31.06 -19.85 16.03
C GLU A 27 -30.65 -20.96 15.06
N LEU A 28 -29.81 -20.68 14.09
CA LEU A 28 -29.24 -21.70 13.21
C LEU A 28 -28.47 -22.77 13.98
N LEU A 29 -27.70 -22.37 15.00
CA LEU A 29 -27.02 -23.31 15.89
C LEU A 29 -28.01 -24.19 16.66
N ALA A 30 -29.10 -23.64 17.19
CA ALA A 30 -30.16 -24.39 17.88
C ALA A 30 -30.79 -25.44 16.97
N ILE A 31 -31.09 -25.06 15.71
CA ILE A 31 -31.65 -25.99 14.71
C ILE A 31 -30.66 -27.13 14.42
N VAL A 32 -29.39 -26.81 14.16
CA VAL A 32 -28.34 -27.81 13.86
C VAL A 32 -28.19 -28.80 15.04
N LEU A 33 -28.12 -28.29 16.28
CA LEU A 33 -27.94 -29.13 17.46
C LEU A 33 -29.19 -29.99 17.73
N THR A 34 -30.40 -29.52 17.39
CA THR A 34 -31.61 -30.29 17.52
C THR A 34 -31.69 -31.39 16.47
N LEU A 35 -31.34 -31.08 15.22
CA LEU A 35 -31.28 -32.07 14.14
C LEU A 35 -30.21 -33.15 14.41
N ALA A 36 -29.08 -32.78 15.02
CA ALA A 36 -28.00 -33.72 15.34
C ALA A 36 -28.40 -34.80 16.38
N VAL A 37 -29.35 -34.50 17.24
CA VAL A 37 -29.83 -35.48 18.26
C VAL A 37 -30.93 -36.39 17.70
N PHE A 38 -31.57 -36.05 16.57
CA PHE A 38 -32.61 -36.83 15.93
C PHE A 38 -33.80 -37.17 16.87
N PRO A 39 -34.47 -36.21 17.51
CA PRO A 39 -35.58 -36.47 18.38
C PRO A 39 -36.77 -37.05 17.60
N ALA A 40 -37.67 -37.75 18.31
CA ALA A 40 -38.95 -38.20 17.72
C ALA A 40 -39.75 -37.01 17.18
N ALA A 41 -40.48 -37.19 16.08
CA ALA A 41 -41.12 -36.07 15.35
C ALA A 41 -42.10 -35.25 16.22
N ASP A 42 -42.74 -35.89 17.16
CA ASP A 42 -43.65 -35.29 18.16
C ASP A 42 -42.92 -34.42 19.20
N GLN A 43 -41.62 -34.68 19.46
CA GLN A 43 -40.79 -33.99 20.44
C GLN A 43 -39.92 -32.90 19.82
N PHE A 44 -39.78 -32.89 18.49
CA PHE A 44 -38.86 -31.99 17.76
C PHE A 44 -39.06 -30.50 18.12
N TRP A 45 -40.30 -30.03 18.08
CA TRP A 45 -40.62 -28.63 18.33
C TRP A 45 -40.41 -28.23 19.80
N ALA A 46 -40.67 -29.13 20.73
CA ALA A 46 -40.43 -28.90 22.16
C ALA A 46 -38.92 -28.78 22.45
N GLU A 47 -38.14 -29.73 21.92
CA GLU A 47 -36.67 -29.73 22.05
C GLU A 47 -36.03 -28.51 21.38
N LEU A 48 -36.48 -28.17 20.18
CA LEU A 48 -36.00 -26.98 19.48
C LEU A 48 -36.27 -25.71 20.28
N SER A 49 -37.49 -25.56 20.80
CA SER A 49 -37.89 -24.38 21.58
C SER A 49 -37.05 -24.21 22.85
N LEU A 50 -36.77 -25.25 23.56
CA LEU A 50 -35.97 -25.23 24.79
C LEU A 50 -34.52 -24.90 24.48
N ARG A 51 -33.94 -25.50 23.44
CA ARG A 51 -32.56 -25.24 23.00
C ARG A 51 -32.41 -23.85 22.45
N SER A 52 -33.32 -23.38 21.60
CA SER A 52 -33.34 -22.03 21.07
C SER A 52 -33.38 -21.01 22.21
N LEU A 53 -34.31 -21.17 23.17
CA LEU A 53 -34.42 -20.27 24.32
C LEU A 53 -33.10 -20.23 25.12
N TYR A 54 -32.51 -21.39 25.42
CA TYR A 54 -31.27 -21.49 26.18
C TYR A 54 -30.11 -20.80 25.45
N ILE A 55 -29.92 -21.12 24.16
CA ILE A 55 -28.83 -20.56 23.34
C ILE A 55 -28.99 -19.04 23.16
N GLN A 56 -30.21 -18.55 22.92
CA GLN A 56 -30.51 -17.13 22.82
C GLN A 56 -30.18 -16.38 24.13
N TRP A 57 -30.55 -16.91 25.27
CA TRP A 57 -30.18 -16.33 26.57
C TRP A 57 -28.67 -16.23 26.76
N VAL A 58 -27.94 -17.29 26.46
CA VAL A 58 -26.45 -17.28 26.56
C VAL A 58 -25.87 -16.24 25.61
N THR A 59 -26.22 -16.27 24.32
CA THR A 59 -25.59 -15.44 23.29
C THR A 59 -25.95 -13.97 23.43
N LEU A 60 -27.18 -13.63 23.80
CA LEU A 60 -27.58 -12.24 24.05
C LEU A 60 -26.95 -11.69 25.33
N SER A 61 -26.83 -12.49 26.40
CA SER A 61 -26.15 -12.09 27.62
C SER A 61 -24.64 -11.84 27.36
N VAL A 62 -23.97 -12.72 26.63
CA VAL A 62 -22.59 -12.54 26.21
C VAL A 62 -22.43 -11.27 25.37
N SER A 63 -23.32 -11.03 24.40
CA SER A 63 -23.30 -9.85 23.55
C SER A 63 -23.50 -8.56 24.34
N ALA A 64 -24.42 -8.55 25.32
CA ALA A 64 -24.64 -7.40 26.19
C ALA A 64 -23.42 -7.11 27.07
N LEU A 65 -22.76 -8.13 27.60
CA LEU A 65 -21.53 -8.00 28.38
C LEU A 65 -20.35 -7.53 27.51
N TYR A 66 -20.19 -8.03 26.30
CA TYR A 66 -19.17 -7.53 25.37
C TYR A 66 -19.42 -6.08 24.98
N CYS A 67 -20.68 -5.70 24.81
CA CYS A 67 -21.04 -4.30 24.58
C CYS A 67 -20.60 -3.41 25.74
N GLY A 68 -20.90 -3.81 27.00
CA GLY A 68 -20.52 -3.06 28.21
C GLY A 68 -19.00 -3.05 28.47
N LEU A 69 -18.32 -4.16 28.20
CA LEU A 69 -16.90 -4.36 28.43
C LEU A 69 -16.00 -3.96 27.23
N ARG A 70 -16.55 -3.36 26.18
CA ARG A 70 -15.79 -3.01 24.96
C ARG A 70 -14.56 -2.15 25.21
N LEU A 71 -14.65 -1.20 26.14
CA LEU A 71 -13.53 -0.29 26.47
C LEU A 71 -12.39 -1.00 27.22
N PRO A 72 -12.63 -1.74 28.31
CA PRO A 72 -11.57 -2.49 28.97
C PRO A 72 -10.97 -3.60 28.10
N LEU A 73 -11.78 -4.35 27.35
CA LEU A 73 -11.30 -5.39 26.42
C LEU A 73 -10.44 -4.80 25.30
N GLY A 74 -10.79 -3.62 24.79
CA GLY A 74 -10.02 -2.93 23.72
C GLY A 74 -8.65 -2.39 24.17
N ARG A 75 -8.37 -2.36 25.50
CA ARG A 75 -7.06 -1.98 26.06
C ARG A 75 -6.11 -3.17 26.21
N LEU A 76 -6.64 -4.38 26.15
CA LEU A 76 -5.85 -5.60 26.29
C LEU A 76 -5.13 -5.95 24.98
N SER A 77 -4.08 -6.76 25.08
CA SER A 77 -3.51 -7.42 23.90
C SER A 77 -4.55 -8.34 23.24
N HIS A 78 -4.43 -8.60 21.94
CA HIS A 78 -5.38 -9.44 21.21
C HIS A 78 -5.54 -10.84 21.84
N ALA A 79 -4.45 -11.44 22.31
CA ALA A 79 -4.48 -12.73 22.98
C ALA A 79 -5.22 -12.65 24.35
N ALA A 80 -4.93 -11.63 25.14
CA ALA A 80 -5.60 -11.43 26.44
C ALA A 80 -7.08 -11.10 26.27
N ALA A 81 -7.45 -10.27 25.29
CA ALA A 81 -8.83 -9.96 24.98
C ALA A 81 -9.61 -11.20 24.50
N GLY A 82 -8.99 -12.04 23.65
CA GLY A 82 -9.56 -13.30 23.19
C GLY A 82 -9.78 -14.31 24.33
N MET A 83 -8.79 -14.44 25.22
CA MET A 83 -8.92 -15.32 26.39
C MET A 83 -9.99 -14.81 27.37
N ALA A 84 -10.01 -13.51 27.66
CA ALA A 84 -11.03 -12.92 28.51
C ALA A 84 -12.44 -13.08 27.92
N ALA A 85 -12.60 -12.88 26.61
CA ALA A 85 -13.85 -13.09 25.92
C ALA A 85 -14.27 -14.57 25.98
N TRP A 86 -13.35 -15.51 25.77
CA TRP A 86 -13.64 -16.94 25.85
C TRP A 86 -14.07 -17.37 27.26
N VAL A 87 -13.36 -16.94 28.29
CA VAL A 87 -13.74 -17.19 29.70
C VAL A 87 -15.10 -16.61 30.02
N LEU A 88 -15.41 -15.40 29.51
CA LEU A 88 -16.73 -14.81 29.71
C LEU A 88 -17.85 -15.63 29.10
N ILE A 89 -17.67 -16.23 27.93
CA ILE A 89 -18.62 -17.15 27.31
C ILE A 89 -18.90 -18.33 28.27
N LEU A 90 -17.85 -18.95 28.81
CA LEU A 90 -18.00 -20.09 29.73
C LEU A 90 -18.73 -19.71 31.03
N LEU A 91 -18.37 -18.56 31.62
CA LEU A 91 -18.99 -18.05 32.84
C LEU A 91 -20.49 -17.77 32.65
N VAL A 92 -20.86 -17.13 31.54
CA VAL A 92 -22.27 -16.85 31.21
C VAL A 92 -23.03 -18.16 30.97
N THR A 93 -22.43 -19.11 30.24
CA THR A 93 -23.05 -20.44 30.00
C THR A 93 -23.30 -21.15 31.30
N ALA A 94 -22.35 -21.15 32.23
CA ALA A 94 -22.54 -21.75 33.56
C ALA A 94 -23.63 -21.02 34.38
N ALA A 95 -23.64 -19.69 34.34
CA ALA A 95 -24.65 -18.91 35.07
C ALA A 95 -26.06 -19.17 34.55
N VAL A 96 -26.26 -19.21 33.23
CA VAL A 96 -27.57 -19.55 32.62
C VAL A 96 -27.96 -20.97 32.90
N PHE A 97 -27.01 -21.92 32.92
CA PHE A 97 -27.30 -23.30 33.33
C PHE A 97 -27.82 -23.40 34.76
N PHE A 98 -27.15 -22.80 35.74
CA PHE A 98 -27.60 -22.80 37.12
C PHE A 98 -28.93 -22.06 37.31
N ALA A 99 -29.18 -20.99 36.56
CA ALA A 99 -30.47 -20.31 36.57
C ALA A 99 -31.59 -21.23 36.04
N ALA A 100 -31.37 -21.98 34.97
CA ALA A 100 -32.32 -22.94 34.45
C ALA A 100 -32.60 -24.08 35.44
N GLU A 101 -31.59 -24.62 36.10
CA GLU A 101 -31.74 -25.64 37.16
C GLU A 101 -32.58 -25.11 38.35
N SER A 102 -32.37 -23.86 38.76
CA SER A 102 -33.12 -23.23 39.84
C SER A 102 -34.60 -23.02 39.52
N LEU A 103 -34.94 -22.90 38.22
CA LEU A 103 -36.34 -22.83 37.74
C LEU A 103 -36.98 -24.19 37.56
N GLY A 104 -36.31 -25.29 37.93
CA GLY A 104 -36.84 -26.62 37.87
C GLY A 104 -36.67 -27.35 36.54
N LEU A 105 -35.91 -26.77 35.59
CA LEU A 105 -35.53 -27.41 34.32
C LEU A 105 -34.35 -28.37 34.56
N ARG A 106 -34.62 -29.49 35.27
CA ARG A 106 -33.58 -30.44 35.63
C ARG A 106 -33.19 -31.35 34.48
N SER A 107 -31.87 -31.57 34.33
CA SER A 107 -31.36 -32.53 33.36
C SER A 107 -31.59 -33.99 33.79
N ALA A 108 -32.01 -34.81 32.86
CA ALA A 108 -32.21 -36.28 33.10
C ALA A 108 -30.87 -37.01 33.39
N THR A 109 -29.72 -36.44 32.94
CA THR A 109 -28.39 -37.04 33.09
C THR A 109 -27.65 -36.62 34.36
N GLY A 110 -28.27 -35.76 35.18
CA GLY A 110 -27.64 -35.12 36.34
C GLY A 110 -26.93 -33.79 36.03
N ALA A 111 -26.82 -32.90 37.04
CA ALA A 111 -26.35 -31.52 36.83
C ALA A 111 -24.92 -31.43 36.32
N LEU A 112 -23.97 -32.21 36.84
CA LEU A 112 -22.55 -32.09 36.48
C LEU A 112 -22.24 -32.56 35.03
N PRO A 113 -22.72 -33.75 34.56
CA PRO A 113 -22.52 -34.15 33.17
C PRO A 113 -23.17 -33.18 32.17
N ALA A 114 -24.38 -32.68 32.50
CA ALA A 114 -25.07 -31.70 31.65
C ALA A 114 -24.32 -30.37 31.57
N LEU A 115 -23.84 -29.85 32.69
CA LEU A 115 -23.01 -28.64 32.71
C LEU A 115 -21.75 -28.77 31.85
N LEU A 116 -21.03 -29.89 32.02
CA LEU A 116 -19.80 -30.14 31.23
C LEU A 116 -20.10 -30.24 29.74
N HIS A 117 -21.23 -30.83 29.34
CA HIS A 117 -21.67 -30.87 27.95
C HIS A 117 -21.93 -29.47 27.39
N HIS A 118 -22.66 -28.60 28.11
CA HIS A 118 -22.91 -27.22 27.68
C HIS A 118 -21.66 -26.39 27.62
N LEU A 119 -20.75 -26.52 28.60
CA LEU A 119 -19.46 -25.83 28.60
C LEU A 119 -18.55 -26.28 27.44
N ALA A 120 -18.56 -27.59 27.13
CA ALA A 120 -17.79 -28.11 26.01
C ALA A 120 -18.27 -27.52 24.66
N ILE A 121 -19.59 -27.52 24.42
CA ILE A 121 -20.16 -26.93 23.20
C ILE A 121 -19.87 -25.44 23.15
N ALA A 122 -20.15 -24.68 24.21
CA ALA A 122 -19.93 -23.23 24.26
C ALA A 122 -18.43 -22.89 24.11
N GLY A 123 -17.56 -23.70 24.72
CA GLY A 123 -16.10 -23.54 24.62
C GLY A 123 -15.58 -23.76 23.21
N ILE A 124 -16.00 -24.82 22.54
CA ILE A 124 -15.58 -25.12 21.16
C ILE A 124 -16.14 -24.08 20.18
N VAL A 125 -17.46 -23.84 20.22
CA VAL A 125 -18.10 -22.85 19.32
C VAL A 125 -17.55 -21.45 19.56
N GLY A 126 -17.38 -21.05 20.83
CA GLY A 126 -16.78 -19.77 21.20
C GLY A 126 -15.34 -19.63 20.71
N ALA A 127 -14.52 -20.68 20.88
CA ALA A 127 -13.13 -20.67 20.40
C ALA A 127 -13.05 -20.54 18.86
N VAL A 128 -13.88 -21.29 18.12
CA VAL A 128 -13.94 -21.23 16.66
C VAL A 128 -14.40 -19.83 16.20
N LEU A 129 -15.44 -19.28 16.83
CA LEU A 129 -15.95 -17.94 16.50
C LEU A 129 -14.90 -16.86 16.77
N LEU A 130 -14.27 -16.87 17.96
CA LEU A 130 -13.24 -15.90 18.31
C LEU A 130 -12.02 -16.01 17.38
N ARG A 131 -11.62 -17.25 17.02
CA ARG A 131 -10.58 -17.49 16.03
C ARG A 131 -10.96 -16.90 14.67
N TYR A 132 -12.18 -17.13 14.20
CA TYR A 132 -12.66 -16.57 12.93
C TYR A 132 -12.66 -15.03 12.95
N LEU A 133 -13.16 -14.41 14.02
CA LEU A 133 -13.16 -12.95 14.17
C LEU A 133 -11.74 -12.37 14.20
N TYR A 134 -10.82 -13.06 14.83
CA TYR A 134 -9.41 -12.67 14.86
C TYR A 134 -8.75 -12.73 13.46
N GLU A 135 -8.96 -13.84 12.72
CA GLU A 135 -8.41 -13.95 11.36
C GLU A 135 -9.02 -12.92 10.42
N GLN A 136 -10.34 -12.68 10.48
CA GLN A 136 -11.00 -11.65 9.69
C GLN A 136 -10.46 -10.24 10.01
N HIS A 137 -10.20 -9.96 11.29
CA HIS A 137 -9.58 -8.70 11.69
C HIS A 137 -8.17 -8.56 11.12
N ARG A 138 -7.36 -9.62 11.22
CA ARG A 138 -5.99 -9.67 10.71
C ARG A 138 -5.92 -9.48 9.20
N GLU A 139 -6.83 -10.09 8.46
CA GLU A 139 -6.92 -9.96 7.00
C GLU A 139 -7.25 -8.53 6.59
N ARG A 140 -8.24 -7.91 7.21
CA ARG A 140 -8.56 -6.49 6.99
C ARG A 140 -7.39 -5.54 7.29
N GLN A 141 -6.62 -5.82 8.34
CA GLN A 141 -5.44 -5.01 8.67
C GLN A 141 -4.34 -5.15 7.60
N ARG A 142 -4.17 -6.35 7.04
CA ARG A 142 -3.24 -6.59 5.93
C ARG A 142 -3.67 -5.84 4.67
N GLU A 143 -4.93 -5.92 4.27
CA GLU A 143 -5.46 -5.21 3.12
C GLU A 143 -5.28 -3.69 3.24
N LEU A 144 -5.56 -3.12 4.42
CA LEU A 144 -5.35 -1.71 4.71
C LEU A 144 -3.88 -1.32 4.64
N ALA A 145 -2.98 -2.14 5.20
CA ALA A 145 -1.53 -1.90 5.16
C ALA A 145 -0.99 -1.97 3.71
N GLU A 146 -1.45 -2.95 2.92
CA GLU A 146 -1.11 -3.03 1.49
C GLU A 146 -1.59 -1.82 0.70
N ALA A 147 -2.86 -1.41 0.90
CA ALA A 147 -3.40 -0.22 0.25
C ALA A 147 -2.62 1.04 0.62
N GLN A 148 -2.26 1.21 1.90
CA GLN A 148 -1.41 2.31 2.35
C GLN A 148 -0.01 2.27 1.74
N SER A 149 0.60 1.07 1.68
CA SER A 149 1.91 0.90 1.05
C SER A 149 1.88 1.24 -0.44
N ARG A 150 0.84 0.81 -1.16
CA ARG A 150 0.63 1.16 -2.58
C ARG A 150 0.46 2.66 -2.78
N LEU A 151 -0.33 3.32 -1.93
CA LEU A 151 -0.50 4.78 -1.96
C LEU A 151 0.81 5.52 -1.68
N GLN A 152 1.60 5.07 -0.69
CA GLN A 152 2.91 5.65 -0.40
C GLN A 152 3.89 5.44 -1.56
N ALA A 153 3.89 4.27 -2.19
CA ALA A 153 4.71 3.99 -3.36
C ALA A 153 4.33 4.89 -4.56
N LEU A 154 3.02 5.14 -4.78
CA LEU A 154 2.56 6.08 -5.79
C LEU A 154 2.97 7.53 -5.49
N GLN A 155 2.82 7.97 -4.24
CA GLN A 155 3.24 9.31 -3.81
C GLN A 155 4.76 9.52 -3.89
N ALA A 156 5.56 8.47 -3.66
CA ALA A 156 7.01 8.53 -3.77
C ALA A 156 7.52 8.65 -5.22
N ARG A 157 6.70 8.28 -6.22
CA ARG A 157 7.04 8.46 -7.64
C ARG A 157 7.02 9.93 -8.07
N ILE A 158 6.25 10.77 -7.40
CA ILE A 158 6.21 12.22 -7.66
C ILE A 158 7.08 12.89 -6.61
N ARG A 159 8.12 13.61 -7.03
CA ARG A 159 8.91 14.45 -6.12
C ARG A 159 8.07 15.68 -5.72
N PRO A 160 7.56 15.78 -4.46
CA PRO A 160 6.67 16.89 -4.10
C PRO A 160 7.33 18.26 -4.29
N HIS A 161 8.63 18.35 -4.00
CA HIS A 161 9.40 19.59 -4.18
C HIS A 161 9.46 20.05 -5.64
N PHE A 162 9.64 19.15 -6.60
CA PHE A 162 9.58 19.48 -8.02
C PHE A 162 8.20 20.01 -8.41
N LEU A 163 7.13 19.37 -7.95
CA LEU A 163 5.75 19.80 -8.24
C LEU A 163 5.48 21.21 -7.70
N PHE A 164 5.81 21.47 -6.41
CA PHE A 164 5.61 22.80 -5.83
C PHE A 164 6.41 23.89 -6.55
N ASN A 165 7.66 23.59 -6.92
CA ASN A 165 8.51 24.53 -7.63
C ASN A 165 7.98 24.81 -9.04
N SER A 166 7.55 23.78 -9.77
CA SER A 166 6.94 23.94 -11.10
C SER A 166 5.66 24.77 -11.05
N MET A 167 4.79 24.56 -10.06
CA MET A 167 3.59 25.38 -9.88
C MET A 167 3.90 26.84 -9.57
N ASN A 168 4.92 27.12 -8.74
CA ASN A 168 5.39 28.47 -8.47
C ASN A 168 5.97 29.14 -9.73
N THR A 169 6.72 28.39 -10.53
CA THR A 169 7.25 28.86 -11.81
C THR A 169 6.13 29.21 -12.78
N ILE A 170 5.13 28.34 -12.96
CA ILE A 170 3.95 28.59 -13.77
C ILE A 170 3.23 29.87 -13.30
N ALA A 171 2.98 29.99 -12.00
CA ALA A 171 2.31 31.18 -11.43
C ALA A 171 3.08 32.48 -11.67
N SER A 172 4.40 32.44 -11.70
CA SER A 172 5.24 33.62 -12.05
C SER A 172 5.17 33.93 -13.55
N LEU A 173 5.23 32.90 -14.40
CA LEU A 173 5.22 33.04 -15.86
C LEU A 173 3.87 33.54 -16.39
N THR A 174 2.74 33.21 -15.78
CA THR A 174 1.40 33.66 -16.24
C THR A 174 1.26 35.17 -16.37
N ARG A 175 2.10 35.93 -15.68
CA ARG A 175 2.08 37.42 -15.73
C ARG A 175 3.16 38.01 -16.64
N VAL A 176 4.16 37.23 -17.00
CA VAL A 176 5.35 37.71 -17.74
C VAL A 176 5.36 37.16 -19.17
N ASP A 177 5.04 35.89 -19.32
CA ASP A 177 5.04 35.17 -20.60
C ASP A 177 4.01 34.03 -20.54
N ALA A 178 2.79 34.32 -21.03
CA ALA A 178 1.67 33.39 -20.97
C ALA A 178 1.88 32.15 -21.86
N ASP A 179 2.52 32.32 -23.02
CA ASP A 179 2.76 31.24 -23.97
C ASP A 179 3.77 30.24 -23.38
N LEU A 180 4.82 30.75 -22.72
CA LEU A 180 5.78 29.91 -22.00
C LEU A 180 5.13 29.23 -20.79
N ALA A 181 4.23 29.92 -20.07
CA ALA A 181 3.47 29.32 -18.97
C ALA A 181 2.64 28.13 -19.46
N GLU A 182 1.92 28.28 -20.59
CA GLU A 182 1.14 27.22 -21.21
C GLU A 182 2.04 26.02 -21.60
N GLN A 183 3.18 26.30 -22.22
CA GLN A 183 4.14 25.25 -22.59
C GLN A 183 4.65 24.47 -21.36
N VAL A 184 5.01 25.15 -20.27
CA VAL A 184 5.44 24.52 -19.00
C VAL A 184 4.32 23.66 -18.40
N VAL A 185 3.04 24.06 -18.51
CA VAL A 185 1.89 23.24 -18.08
C VAL A 185 1.80 21.96 -18.91
N HIS A 186 1.97 22.06 -20.25
CA HIS A 186 1.96 20.88 -21.12
C HIS A 186 3.12 19.94 -20.79
N ASP A 187 4.35 20.46 -20.68
CA ASP A 187 5.51 19.68 -20.30
C ASP A 187 5.32 18.94 -18.97
N LEU A 188 4.79 19.65 -17.96
CA LEU A 188 4.50 19.06 -16.65
C LEU A 188 3.44 17.95 -16.73
N SER A 189 2.40 18.16 -17.54
CA SER A 189 1.33 17.17 -17.75
C SER A 189 1.86 15.89 -18.41
N ASP A 190 2.75 16.02 -19.41
CA ASP A 190 3.34 14.89 -20.11
C ASP A 190 4.31 14.11 -19.20
N LEU A 191 5.11 14.81 -18.40
CA LEU A 191 5.97 14.20 -17.37
C LEU A 191 5.16 13.42 -16.35
N PHE A 192 4.04 13.96 -15.86
CA PHE A 192 3.17 13.24 -14.94
C PHE A 192 2.53 12.03 -15.58
N ARG A 193 2.03 12.15 -16.80
CA ARG A 193 1.45 11.03 -17.55
C ARG A 193 2.46 9.90 -17.70
N ALA A 194 3.69 10.22 -18.09
CA ALA A 194 4.76 9.25 -18.21
C ALA A 194 5.13 8.62 -16.85
N THR A 195 5.23 9.41 -15.78
CA THR A 195 5.59 8.93 -14.43
C THR A 195 4.51 8.04 -13.81
N LEU A 196 3.22 8.31 -14.11
CA LEU A 196 2.08 7.54 -13.61
C LEU A 196 1.73 6.34 -14.49
N SER A 197 2.25 6.28 -15.73
CA SER A 197 2.10 5.13 -16.59
C SER A 197 2.88 3.91 -16.08
N ASP A 198 2.62 2.75 -16.67
CA ASP A 198 3.39 1.55 -16.35
C ASP A 198 4.85 1.73 -16.78
N ALA A 199 5.74 1.65 -15.79
CA ALA A 199 7.19 1.81 -16.02
C ALA A 199 7.81 0.70 -16.90
N SER A 200 7.06 -0.39 -17.15
CA SER A 200 7.43 -1.45 -18.10
C SER A 200 6.96 -1.18 -19.53
N ALA A 201 6.20 -0.10 -19.76
CA ALA A 201 5.74 0.25 -21.08
C ALA A 201 6.93 0.60 -21.99
N VAL A 202 6.91 0.06 -23.20
CA VAL A 202 7.90 0.36 -24.24
C VAL A 202 7.66 1.80 -24.72
N SER A 203 8.73 2.59 -24.75
CA SER A 203 8.79 3.97 -25.26
C SER A 203 9.65 4.03 -26.52
N THR A 204 9.73 5.20 -27.14
CA THR A 204 10.69 5.51 -28.22
C THR A 204 11.74 6.49 -27.71
N LEU A 205 12.91 6.46 -28.34
CA LEU A 205 13.98 7.37 -27.98
C LEU A 205 13.60 8.84 -28.20
N GLN A 206 12.82 9.11 -29.24
CA GLN A 206 12.25 10.44 -29.48
C GLN A 206 11.40 10.89 -28.28
N HIS A 207 10.50 10.04 -27.80
CA HIS A 207 9.64 10.38 -26.67
C HIS A 207 10.42 10.61 -25.37
N GLU A 208 11.49 9.82 -25.13
CA GLU A 208 12.40 10.05 -24.00
C GLU A 208 13.11 11.41 -24.10
N PHE A 209 13.54 11.80 -25.31
CA PHE A 209 14.13 13.13 -25.52
C PHE A 209 13.11 14.25 -25.35
N GLU A 210 11.87 14.09 -25.79
CA GLU A 210 10.80 15.06 -25.59
C GLU A 210 10.52 15.29 -24.11
N LEU A 211 10.34 14.21 -23.33
CA LEU A 211 10.17 14.28 -21.88
C LEU A 211 11.39 14.92 -21.18
N ALA A 212 12.59 14.52 -21.58
CA ALA A 212 13.83 15.07 -21.06
C ALA A 212 13.97 16.57 -21.33
N ARG A 213 13.63 17.04 -22.53
CA ARG A 213 13.61 18.46 -22.89
C ARG A 213 12.56 19.23 -22.10
N GLY A 214 11.34 18.68 -21.94
CA GLY A 214 10.28 19.26 -21.11
C GLY A 214 10.72 19.43 -19.65
N TYR A 215 11.32 18.39 -19.06
CA TYR A 215 11.84 18.46 -17.70
C TYR A 215 12.93 19.56 -17.54
N LEU A 216 13.93 19.57 -18.41
CA LEU A 216 15.01 20.55 -18.33
C LEU A 216 14.53 21.97 -18.63
N ARG A 217 13.49 22.16 -19.46
CA ARG A 217 12.87 23.46 -19.69
C ARG A 217 12.21 24.00 -18.42
N ILE A 218 11.45 23.16 -17.70
CA ILE A 218 10.85 23.52 -16.41
C ILE A 218 11.93 23.93 -15.40
N GLU A 219 12.99 23.14 -15.28
CA GLU A 219 14.10 23.42 -14.36
C GLU A 219 14.89 24.66 -14.77
N ALA A 220 15.05 24.94 -16.06
CA ALA A 220 15.70 26.14 -16.55
C ALA A 220 14.92 27.42 -16.18
N GLN A 221 13.58 27.38 -16.18
CA GLN A 221 12.78 28.50 -15.70
C GLN A 221 12.94 28.75 -14.20
N ARG A 222 13.18 27.69 -13.41
CA ARG A 222 13.41 27.80 -11.97
C ARG A 222 14.82 28.27 -11.61
N LEU A 223 15.81 27.74 -12.32
CA LEU A 223 17.23 27.97 -12.00
C LEU A 223 17.84 29.18 -12.76
N GLY A 224 17.16 29.62 -13.82
CA GLY A 224 17.64 30.72 -14.65
C GLY A 224 19.02 30.44 -15.26
N ASP A 225 19.88 31.44 -15.27
CA ASP A 225 21.25 31.36 -15.83
C ASP A 225 22.15 30.34 -15.11
N ARG A 226 21.72 29.82 -13.98
CA ARG A 226 22.45 28.77 -13.25
C ARG A 226 22.39 27.40 -13.93
N LEU A 227 21.45 27.16 -14.85
CA LEU A 227 21.34 25.91 -15.59
C LEU A 227 21.63 26.16 -17.07
N ARG A 228 22.73 25.63 -17.56
CA ARG A 228 23.06 25.58 -19.00
C ARG A 228 22.88 24.14 -19.49
N VAL A 229 22.18 23.97 -20.63
CA VAL A 229 21.89 22.66 -21.20
C VAL A 229 22.38 22.58 -22.62
N HIS A 230 23.18 21.56 -22.92
CA HIS A 230 23.67 21.24 -24.25
C HIS A 230 23.15 19.88 -24.72
N TRP A 231 22.64 19.86 -25.97
CA TRP A 231 22.16 18.66 -26.62
C TRP A 231 23.06 18.32 -27.80
N ASP A 232 23.58 17.09 -27.81
CA ASP A 232 24.42 16.54 -28.87
C ASP A 232 23.92 15.11 -29.20
N VAL A 233 22.72 15.06 -29.80
CA VAL A 233 21.99 13.81 -30.07
C VAL A 233 21.73 13.59 -31.58
N ASP A 234 22.35 14.46 -32.42
CA ASP A 234 22.19 14.38 -33.88
C ASP A 234 22.73 13.05 -34.41
N GLY A 235 21.96 12.38 -35.26
CA GLY A 235 22.36 11.11 -35.87
C GLY A 235 22.01 9.85 -35.04
N VAL A 236 21.25 9.99 -33.96
CA VAL A 236 20.64 8.84 -33.29
C VAL A 236 19.21 8.63 -33.82
N PRO A 237 18.82 7.40 -34.23
CA PRO A 237 17.49 7.16 -34.76
C PRO A 237 16.39 7.40 -33.72
N ASP A 238 15.33 8.09 -34.12
CA ASP A 238 14.24 8.50 -33.23
C ASP A 238 13.32 7.34 -32.85
N ASP A 239 13.21 6.32 -33.71
CA ASP A 239 12.29 5.18 -33.60
C ASP A 239 12.81 4.01 -32.76
N VAL A 240 14.01 4.14 -32.20
CA VAL A 240 14.60 3.11 -31.32
C VAL A 240 13.70 2.89 -30.12
N ARG A 241 13.28 1.64 -29.92
CA ARG A 241 12.45 1.23 -28.78
C ARG A 241 13.30 0.96 -27.54
N LEU A 242 12.82 1.44 -26.41
CA LEU A 242 13.47 1.30 -25.09
C LEU A 242 12.43 1.32 -23.97
N PRO A 243 12.77 0.84 -22.75
CA PRO A 243 11.93 1.02 -21.59
C PRO A 243 11.71 2.50 -21.30
N GLY A 244 10.49 2.87 -20.94
CA GLY A 244 10.17 4.27 -20.61
C GLY A 244 10.93 4.80 -19.39
N LEU A 245 11.11 6.12 -19.34
CA LEU A 245 11.74 6.85 -18.22
C LEU A 245 13.18 6.39 -17.90
N LEU A 246 14.02 6.23 -18.93
CA LEU A 246 15.46 5.96 -18.74
C LEU A 246 16.26 7.23 -18.54
N LEU A 247 16.00 8.30 -19.32
CA LEU A 247 16.76 9.55 -19.25
C LEU A 247 16.31 10.44 -18.08
N GLN A 248 15.03 10.51 -17.79
CA GLN A 248 14.49 11.41 -16.76
C GLN A 248 15.14 11.23 -15.39
N PRO A 249 15.28 9.99 -14.80
CA PRO A 249 15.94 9.82 -13.51
C PRO A 249 17.40 10.27 -13.49
N LEU A 250 18.10 10.18 -14.63
CA LEU A 250 19.48 10.61 -14.76
C LEU A 250 19.59 12.13 -14.80
N LEU A 251 18.68 12.81 -15.50
CA LEU A 251 18.60 14.27 -15.54
C LEU A 251 18.17 14.86 -14.19
N GLU A 252 17.21 14.24 -13.53
CA GLU A 252 16.83 14.59 -12.16
C GLU A 252 18.03 14.53 -11.20
N ASN A 253 18.86 13.50 -11.33
CA ASN A 253 20.09 13.39 -10.54
C ASN A 253 21.11 14.46 -10.90
N ALA A 254 21.26 14.76 -12.18
CA ALA A 254 22.18 15.78 -12.67
C ALA A 254 21.80 17.18 -12.14
N VAL A 255 20.50 17.53 -12.18
CA VAL A 255 20.00 18.80 -11.63
C VAL A 255 20.18 18.83 -10.11
N TYR A 256 19.64 17.85 -9.40
CA TYR A 256 19.57 17.86 -7.95
C TYR A 256 20.94 17.77 -7.26
N HIS A 257 21.86 16.97 -7.81
CA HIS A 257 23.18 16.74 -7.22
C HIS A 257 24.31 17.54 -7.87
N GLY A 258 24.12 17.96 -9.12
CA GLY A 258 25.15 18.71 -9.86
C GLY A 258 24.90 20.20 -9.85
N ILE A 259 23.71 20.63 -10.22
CA ILE A 259 23.42 22.03 -10.52
C ILE A 259 22.84 22.78 -9.31
N GLU A 260 21.84 22.21 -8.66
CA GLU A 260 21.10 22.88 -7.58
C GLU A 260 21.99 23.27 -6.39
N PRO A 261 22.98 22.45 -5.97
CA PRO A 261 23.89 22.80 -4.87
C PRO A 261 24.99 23.83 -5.27
N ALA A 262 25.30 23.97 -6.57
CA ALA A 262 26.34 24.86 -7.03
C ALA A 262 25.85 26.32 -7.03
N THR A 263 26.53 27.22 -6.31
CA THR A 263 26.18 28.66 -6.24
C THR A 263 26.17 29.32 -7.60
N ASP A 264 27.20 29.02 -8.41
CA ASP A 264 27.39 29.56 -9.74
C ASP A 264 26.70 28.77 -10.84
N GLY A 265 25.89 27.73 -10.39
CA GLY A 265 25.22 26.84 -11.31
C GLY A 265 26.16 25.86 -12.01
N GLY A 266 25.73 25.37 -13.17
CA GLY A 266 26.51 24.40 -13.91
C GLY A 266 25.90 24.08 -15.27
N GLU A 267 26.45 23.04 -15.87
CA GLU A 267 26.10 22.61 -17.22
C GLU A 267 25.68 21.14 -17.22
N ILE A 268 24.66 20.85 -18.00
CA ILE A 268 24.22 19.47 -18.30
C ILE A 268 24.37 19.26 -19.80
N THR A 269 25.12 18.22 -20.19
CA THR A 269 25.24 17.79 -21.59
C THR A 269 24.56 16.44 -21.75
N VAL A 270 23.60 16.35 -22.67
CA VAL A 270 23.00 15.11 -23.13
C VAL A 270 23.55 14.79 -24.51
N SER A 271 24.24 13.66 -24.61
CA SER A 271 24.83 13.24 -25.88
C SER A 271 24.38 11.87 -26.28
N GLY A 272 24.19 11.63 -27.58
CA GLY A 272 23.80 10.39 -28.19
C GLY A 272 24.70 10.02 -29.35
N ARG A 273 24.98 8.73 -29.53
CA ARG A 273 25.73 8.19 -30.65
C ARG A 273 25.11 6.88 -31.09
N TYR A 274 25.05 6.66 -32.37
CA TYR A 274 24.61 5.41 -32.95
C TYR A 274 25.73 4.82 -33.81
N ARG A 275 26.13 3.60 -33.51
CA ARG A 275 27.15 2.89 -34.27
C ARG A 275 26.89 1.38 -34.25
N ASP A 276 26.95 0.77 -35.40
CA ASP A 276 26.88 -0.70 -35.54
C ASP A 276 25.68 -1.35 -34.86
N GLY A 277 24.50 -0.69 -34.91
CA GLY A 277 23.28 -1.19 -34.27
C GLY A 277 23.20 -0.94 -32.75
N VAL A 278 24.16 -0.23 -32.18
CA VAL A 278 24.18 0.11 -30.74
C VAL A 278 23.96 1.60 -30.56
N VAL A 279 23.02 1.94 -29.68
CA VAL A 279 22.81 3.30 -29.19
C VAL A 279 23.63 3.50 -27.93
N SER A 280 24.34 4.61 -27.85
CA SER A 280 25.08 5.05 -26.66
C SER A 280 24.59 6.44 -26.27
N LEU A 281 23.95 6.55 -25.09
CA LEU A 281 23.47 7.81 -24.53
C LEU A 281 24.35 8.19 -23.33
N ALA A 282 24.66 9.45 -23.17
CA ALA A 282 25.38 9.94 -22.01
C ALA A 282 24.72 11.21 -21.46
N VAL A 283 24.54 11.25 -20.14
CA VAL A 283 24.19 12.44 -19.39
C VAL A 283 25.41 12.82 -18.56
N ARG A 284 25.92 14.01 -18.79
CA ARG A 284 27.09 14.56 -18.10
C ARG A 284 26.70 15.87 -17.42
N ASN A 285 27.12 16.07 -16.17
CA ASN A 285 26.92 17.33 -15.46
C ASN A 285 28.18 17.79 -14.73
N THR A 286 28.33 19.08 -14.57
CA THR A 286 29.35 19.67 -13.72
C THR A 286 29.15 19.28 -12.27
N LEU A 287 30.23 19.15 -11.49
CA LEU A 287 30.18 18.90 -10.06
C LEU A 287 30.15 20.22 -9.29
N PRO A 288 29.46 20.31 -8.15
CA PRO A 288 29.46 21.50 -7.31
C PRO A 288 30.86 21.74 -6.70
N ASP A 289 31.25 23.01 -6.60
CA ASP A 289 32.44 23.43 -5.89
C ASP A 289 31.99 24.35 -4.73
N PRO A 290 32.35 24.09 -3.46
CA PRO A 290 33.10 22.92 -2.97
C PRO A 290 32.32 21.61 -3.09
N PRO A 291 33.03 20.46 -3.21
CA PRO A 291 32.39 19.15 -3.31
C PRO A 291 31.52 18.86 -2.10
N GLN A 292 30.22 18.59 -2.31
CA GLN A 292 29.34 18.15 -1.24
C GLN A 292 29.55 16.64 -0.94
N PRO A 293 29.42 16.22 0.33
CA PRO A 293 29.46 14.79 0.65
C PRO A 293 28.37 14.08 -0.12
N PRO A 294 28.67 12.96 -0.78
CA PRO A 294 27.71 12.25 -1.60
C PRO A 294 26.52 11.79 -0.74
N HIS A 295 25.32 12.28 -1.01
CA HIS A 295 24.07 11.70 -0.50
C HIS A 295 23.87 10.31 -1.12
N ARG A 296 24.58 9.31 -0.57
CA ARG A 296 24.76 7.96 -1.15
C ARG A 296 23.48 7.16 -1.38
N ARG A 297 22.36 7.44 -0.67
CA ARG A 297 21.15 6.60 -0.77
C ARG A 297 20.23 6.96 -1.95
N GLY A 298 19.95 8.24 -2.21
CA GLY A 298 19.01 8.63 -3.27
C GLY A 298 19.56 8.42 -4.68
N ASN A 299 20.84 8.73 -4.88
CA ASN A 299 21.52 8.63 -6.19
C ASN A 299 21.65 7.17 -6.66
N ARG A 300 21.93 6.23 -5.74
CA ARG A 300 22.02 4.80 -6.08
C ARG A 300 20.70 4.20 -6.52
N MET A 301 19.60 4.52 -5.86
CA MET A 301 18.27 3.97 -6.19
C MET A 301 17.83 4.33 -7.63
N ALA A 302 18.03 5.56 -8.07
CA ALA A 302 17.65 5.97 -9.42
C ALA A 302 18.50 5.24 -10.48
N GLN A 303 19.80 5.11 -10.24
CA GLN A 303 20.71 4.39 -11.13
C GLN A 303 20.43 2.88 -11.15
N ASP A 304 20.14 2.28 -10.00
CA ASP A 304 19.82 0.87 -9.90
C ASP A 304 18.52 0.56 -10.65
N ASN A 305 17.50 1.44 -10.57
CA ASN A 305 16.27 1.32 -11.34
C ASN A 305 16.50 1.39 -12.86
N VAL A 306 17.35 2.29 -13.32
CA VAL A 306 17.69 2.40 -14.75
C VAL A 306 18.44 1.14 -15.21
N ARG A 307 19.40 0.65 -14.40
CA ARG A 307 20.14 -0.58 -14.70
C ARG A 307 19.24 -1.80 -14.77
N GLU A 308 18.32 -1.93 -13.82
CA GLU A 308 17.36 -3.03 -13.76
C GLU A 308 16.43 -3.03 -15.00
N ARG A 309 15.92 -1.86 -15.40
CA ARG A 309 15.07 -1.73 -16.61
C ARG A 309 15.84 -2.08 -17.89
N LEU A 310 17.05 -1.60 -18.03
CA LEU A 310 17.91 -1.96 -19.18
C LEU A 310 18.20 -3.45 -19.21
N GLY A 311 18.55 -4.05 -18.08
CA GLY A 311 18.80 -5.49 -17.98
C GLY A 311 17.56 -6.33 -18.25
N ALA A 312 16.38 -5.89 -17.81
CA ALA A 312 15.12 -6.58 -18.06
C ALA A 312 14.72 -6.54 -19.57
N ALA A 313 15.03 -5.45 -20.25
CA ALA A 313 14.67 -5.26 -21.66
C ALA A 313 15.67 -5.90 -22.64
N PHE A 314 16.96 -5.78 -22.38
CA PHE A 314 18.02 -6.13 -23.33
C PHE A 314 19.01 -7.18 -22.80
N GLY A 315 18.86 -7.66 -21.57
CA GLY A 315 19.79 -8.60 -20.95
C GLY A 315 21.23 -8.07 -20.90
N ASP A 316 22.17 -8.95 -21.16
CA ASP A 316 23.62 -8.64 -21.16
C ASP A 316 24.07 -7.76 -22.34
N ALA A 317 23.20 -7.51 -23.34
CA ALA A 317 23.49 -6.66 -24.48
C ALA A 317 23.43 -5.16 -24.15
N ALA A 318 22.91 -4.79 -22.99
CA ALA A 318 22.84 -3.42 -22.53
C ALA A 318 23.65 -3.21 -21.24
N GLY A 319 24.06 -1.99 -21.00
CA GLY A 319 24.76 -1.68 -19.78
C GLY A 319 24.75 -0.19 -19.43
N MET A 320 25.16 0.08 -18.18
CA MET A 320 25.29 1.41 -17.64
C MET A 320 26.65 1.58 -16.96
N VAL A 321 27.40 2.60 -17.38
CA VAL A 321 28.69 2.99 -16.79
C VAL A 321 28.53 4.34 -16.12
N VAL A 322 28.99 4.44 -14.88
CA VAL A 322 28.94 5.68 -14.09
C VAL A 322 30.34 6.03 -13.64
N GLY A 323 30.73 7.28 -13.79
CA GLY A 323 32.06 7.73 -13.41
C GLY A 323 32.22 9.26 -13.44
N GLN A 324 33.43 9.72 -13.13
CA GLN A 324 33.83 11.09 -13.30
C GLN A 324 34.82 11.16 -14.46
N VAL A 325 34.58 12.08 -15.37
CA VAL A 325 35.42 12.33 -16.56
C VAL A 325 35.62 13.82 -16.68
N ASP A 326 36.85 14.28 -16.76
CA ASP A 326 37.24 15.69 -16.90
C ASP A 326 36.58 16.64 -15.87
N GLY A 327 36.52 16.21 -14.61
CA GLY A 327 35.91 16.99 -13.54
C GLY A 327 34.36 17.02 -13.53
N CYS A 328 33.72 16.28 -14.43
CA CYS A 328 32.25 16.16 -14.49
C CYS A 328 31.80 14.78 -14.12
N TYR A 329 30.59 14.68 -13.57
CA TYR A 329 29.91 13.40 -13.35
C TYR A 329 29.24 12.97 -14.67
N GLN A 330 29.39 11.71 -15.02
CA GLN A 330 28.84 11.15 -16.25
C GLN A 330 28.19 9.80 -16.00
N VAL A 331 27.00 9.63 -16.56
CA VAL A 331 26.30 8.35 -16.69
C VAL A 331 26.17 8.04 -18.18
N ARG A 332 26.67 6.89 -18.60
CA ARG A 332 26.57 6.40 -19.98
C ARG A 332 25.77 5.11 -20.03
N LEU A 333 24.76 5.09 -20.90
CA LEU A 333 23.97 3.92 -21.24
C LEU A 333 24.38 3.40 -22.60
N HIS A 334 24.38 2.09 -22.80
CA HIS A 334 24.50 1.48 -24.13
C HIS A 334 23.51 0.33 -24.26
N PHE A 335 22.87 0.23 -25.41
CA PHE A 335 21.87 -0.79 -25.69
C PHE A 335 21.69 -0.96 -27.20
N PRO A 336 21.26 -2.15 -27.68
CA PRO A 336 21.01 -2.39 -29.10
C PRO A 336 19.78 -1.63 -29.58
N SER A 337 19.79 -1.18 -30.84
CA SER A 337 18.65 -0.53 -31.48
C SER A 337 17.55 -1.50 -31.93
N GLY A 338 17.75 -2.78 -31.74
CA GLY A 338 16.78 -3.84 -32.09
C GLY A 338 15.51 -3.82 -31.24
N VAL A 339 14.51 -4.52 -31.71
CA VAL A 339 13.18 -4.56 -31.10
C VAL A 339 13.24 -5.22 -29.72
N ILE A 340 12.64 -4.58 -28.73
CA ILE A 340 12.27 -5.18 -27.44
C ILE A 340 11.00 -6.01 -27.66
#